data_15ba9097d5f37d1fe0ce7e464393ae82
#
_entry.id   15ba9097d5f37d1fe0ce7e464393ae82
#
_cell.length_a   1.000
_cell.length_b   1.000
_cell.length_c   1.000
_cell.angle_alpha   90.00
_cell.angle_beta   90.00
_cell.angle_gamma   90.00
#
_symmetry.space_group_name_H-M   'P 1'
#
loop_
_entity.id
_entity.type
_entity.pdbx_description
1 polymer ?
#
loop_
_entity_poly.entity_id
_entity_poly.type
_entity_poly.pdbx_seq_one_letter_code
_entity_poly.pdbx_strand_id
1 'polypeptide(L)'
;MIIKKFEEKYKRDVQNICLYCDGYEDFKEDTINFLLSTYCDYYTENEPDNCFIAVNEKDEAIGYILCAEDFDSFYEVFRKDYLSKVPPEDKANRFYAEMSTVMHKKYKDSYPAHLHIDIMGDYQRMGLGHKLTDALISHLKEKKVKGIMLSVSPLNPKGIAFYEKYGFSLLEKNPDSIVYGMKL
;
A
#
# COMPACT_ATOMS: atom_id res chain seq x y z
N MET A 1 10.67 10.49 16.09
CA MET A 1 10.10 9.83 14.88
C MET A 1 9.94 10.86 13.77
N ILE A 2 10.50 10.60 12.61
CA ILE A 2 10.48 11.48 11.44
C ILE A 2 10.01 10.71 10.20
N ILE A 3 9.50 11.43 9.19
CA ILE A 3 9.18 10.86 7.88
C ILE A 3 10.33 11.14 6.95
N LYS A 4 10.75 10.11 6.21
CA LYS A 4 11.80 10.15 5.19
C LYS A 4 11.27 9.57 3.87
N LYS A 5 11.89 9.91 2.74
CA LYS A 5 11.76 9.13 1.52
C LYS A 5 12.31 7.72 1.73
N PHE A 6 11.77 6.76 1.00
CA PHE A 6 12.31 5.41 0.99
C PHE A 6 13.76 5.42 0.48
N GLU A 7 14.59 4.61 1.12
CA GLU A 7 15.95 4.26 0.70
C GLU A 7 16.09 2.73 0.77
N GLU A 8 16.89 2.13 -0.09
CA GLU A 8 17.07 0.67 -0.19
C GLU A 8 17.42 0.00 1.16
N LYS A 9 18.13 0.69 2.02
CA LYS A 9 18.47 0.19 3.36
C LYS A 9 17.26 -0.17 4.23
N TYR A 10 16.07 0.42 3.95
CA TYR A 10 14.82 0.15 4.69
C TYR A 10 13.97 -0.96 4.05
N LYS A 11 14.37 -1.52 2.91
CA LYS A 11 13.56 -2.50 2.17
C LYS A 11 13.14 -3.68 3.03
N ARG A 12 14.11 -4.25 3.77
CA ARG A 12 13.84 -5.39 4.65
C ARG A 12 12.87 -5.03 5.78
N ASP A 13 13.00 -3.84 6.37
CA ASP A 13 12.08 -3.39 7.41
C ASP A 13 10.68 -3.20 6.86
N VAL A 14 10.54 -2.60 5.66
CA VAL A 14 9.26 -2.42 4.96
C VAL A 14 8.60 -3.77 4.68
N GLN A 15 9.34 -4.74 4.18
CA GLN A 15 8.84 -6.11 3.98
C GLN A 15 8.37 -6.74 5.29
N ASN A 16 9.15 -6.61 6.37
CA ASN A 16 8.77 -7.13 7.68
C ASN A 16 7.51 -6.45 8.22
N ILE A 17 7.35 -5.12 8.06
CA ILE A 17 6.14 -4.39 8.46
C ILE A 17 4.92 -4.87 7.68
N CYS A 18 5.05 -5.04 6.36
CA CYS A 18 3.98 -5.57 5.51
C CYS A 18 3.50 -6.93 6.02
N LEU A 19 4.41 -7.86 6.28
CA LEU A 19 4.10 -9.18 6.81
C LEU A 19 3.48 -9.13 8.22
N TYR A 20 4.06 -8.33 9.11
CA TYR A 20 3.59 -8.20 10.50
C TYR A 20 2.17 -7.63 10.60
N CYS A 21 1.85 -6.61 9.81
CA CYS A 21 0.56 -5.92 9.87
C CYS A 21 -0.59 -6.78 9.32
N ASP A 22 -0.30 -7.75 8.48
CA ASP A 22 -1.26 -8.75 8.01
C ASP A 22 -1.59 -9.84 9.05
N GLY A 23 -0.94 -9.79 10.23
CA GLY A 23 -1.28 -10.61 11.39
C GLY A 23 -0.78 -12.05 11.31
N TYR A 24 0.23 -12.30 10.52
CA TYR A 24 0.77 -13.64 10.35
C TYR A 24 2.03 -13.85 11.22
N GLU A 25 2.05 -14.92 11.99
CA GLU A 25 3.21 -15.32 12.81
C GLU A 25 4.02 -16.47 12.19
N ASP A 26 3.38 -17.30 11.34
CA ASP A 26 4.01 -18.46 10.69
C ASP A 26 3.71 -18.48 9.19
N PHE A 27 4.59 -17.93 8.38
CA PHE A 27 4.42 -17.93 6.93
C PHE A 27 5.08 -19.12 6.24
N LYS A 28 4.32 -19.78 5.40
CA LYS A 28 4.90 -20.57 4.31
C LYS A 28 5.51 -19.62 3.28
N GLU A 29 6.58 -20.03 2.65
CA GLU A 29 7.30 -19.26 1.63
C GLU A 29 6.36 -18.72 0.53
N ASP A 30 5.40 -19.52 0.07
CA ASP A 30 4.41 -19.11 -0.94
C ASP A 30 3.52 -17.95 -0.46
N THR A 31 3.14 -17.93 0.81
CA THR A 31 2.35 -16.83 1.39
C THR A 31 3.18 -15.55 1.50
N ILE A 32 4.45 -15.66 1.92
CA ILE A 32 5.38 -14.52 1.92
C ILE A 32 5.53 -13.95 0.51
N ASN A 33 5.79 -14.81 -0.48
CA ASN A 33 5.93 -14.39 -1.86
C ASN A 33 4.66 -13.71 -2.40
N PHE A 34 3.48 -14.23 -2.08
CA PHE A 34 2.21 -13.62 -2.46
C PHE A 34 2.06 -12.22 -1.84
N LEU A 35 2.23 -12.09 -0.51
CA LEU A 35 2.02 -10.83 0.20
C LEU A 35 3.00 -9.75 -0.27
N LEU A 36 4.30 -10.07 -0.31
CA LEU A 36 5.32 -9.11 -0.71
C LEU A 36 5.16 -8.71 -2.18
N SER A 37 4.88 -9.67 -3.07
CA SER A 37 4.67 -9.38 -4.49
C SER A 37 3.43 -8.52 -4.74
N THR A 38 2.37 -8.70 -3.94
CA THR A 38 1.09 -8.01 -4.14
C THR A 38 1.08 -6.62 -3.51
N TYR A 39 1.68 -6.46 -2.32
CA TYR A 39 1.45 -5.28 -1.48
C TYR A 39 2.71 -4.46 -1.17
N CYS A 40 3.92 -4.94 -1.53
CA CYS A 40 5.17 -4.34 -1.09
C CYS A 40 6.22 -4.12 -2.19
N ASP A 41 6.72 -5.22 -2.79
CA ASP A 41 7.95 -5.20 -3.58
C ASP A 41 7.86 -4.33 -4.83
N TYR A 42 6.73 -4.36 -5.57
CA TYR A 42 6.57 -3.51 -6.74
C TYR A 42 6.91 -2.05 -6.44
N TYR A 43 6.34 -1.52 -5.39
CA TYR A 43 6.41 -0.09 -5.04
C TYR A 43 7.84 0.33 -4.69
N THR A 44 8.53 -0.48 -3.89
CA THR A 44 9.90 -0.20 -3.45
C THR A 44 10.93 -0.42 -4.54
N GLU A 45 10.66 -1.30 -5.51
CA GLU A 45 11.58 -1.65 -6.60
C GLU A 45 11.37 -0.77 -7.85
N ASN A 46 10.14 -0.35 -8.15
CA ASN A 46 9.82 0.38 -9.39
C ASN A 46 9.46 1.84 -9.18
N GLU A 47 8.90 2.18 -8.02
CA GLU A 47 8.48 3.56 -7.70
C GLU A 47 8.98 4.04 -6.32
N PRO A 48 10.28 3.84 -5.98
CA PRO A 48 10.81 4.19 -4.65
C PRO A 48 10.64 5.67 -4.29
N ASP A 49 10.63 6.56 -5.28
CA ASP A 49 10.40 8.00 -5.10
C ASP A 49 8.98 8.34 -4.61
N ASN A 50 8.03 7.45 -4.82
CA ASN A 50 6.64 7.56 -4.37
C ASN A 50 6.40 6.85 -3.03
N CYS A 51 7.46 6.42 -2.33
CA CYS A 51 7.41 5.71 -1.06
C CYS A 51 8.01 6.55 0.08
N PHE A 52 7.33 6.57 1.23
CA PHE A 52 7.77 7.29 2.42
C PHE A 52 7.76 6.37 3.63
N ILE A 53 8.73 6.58 4.52
CA ILE A 53 9.01 5.73 5.68
C ILE A 53 8.94 6.57 6.95
N ALA A 54 8.26 6.06 7.98
CA ALA A 54 8.38 6.57 9.33
C ALA A 54 9.52 5.84 10.04
N VAL A 55 10.48 6.57 10.59
CA VAL A 55 11.60 5.98 11.32
C VAL A 55 11.62 6.40 12.78
N ASN A 56 12.09 5.50 13.64
CA ASN A 56 12.32 5.76 15.06
C ASN A 56 13.67 6.47 15.30
N GLU A 57 14.06 6.64 16.57
CA GLU A 57 15.30 7.31 16.96
C GLU A 57 16.56 6.51 16.60
N LYS A 58 16.42 5.20 16.34
CA LYS A 58 17.52 4.32 15.92
C LYS A 58 17.65 4.22 14.40
N ASP A 59 16.88 5.02 13.65
CA ASP A 59 16.81 4.98 12.17
C ASP A 59 16.24 3.64 11.63
N GLU A 60 15.40 2.95 12.40
CA GLU A 60 14.68 1.74 11.98
C GLU A 60 13.29 2.13 11.45
N ALA A 61 12.85 1.53 10.36
CA ALA A 61 11.50 1.77 9.84
C ALA A 61 10.44 1.14 10.76
N ILE A 62 9.43 1.92 11.11
CA ILE A 62 8.31 1.57 12.00
C ILE A 62 6.95 1.72 11.35
N GLY A 63 6.92 2.14 10.09
CA GLY A 63 5.76 2.28 9.25
C GLY A 63 6.14 2.84 7.89
N TYR A 64 5.27 2.67 6.94
CA TYR A 64 5.46 3.12 5.56
C TYR A 64 4.17 3.60 4.93
N ILE A 65 4.29 4.35 3.84
CA ILE A 65 3.28 4.54 2.80
C ILE A 65 3.94 4.30 1.45
N LEU A 66 3.40 3.35 0.68
CA LEU A 66 3.85 2.96 -0.64
C LEU A 66 2.80 3.39 -1.66
N CYS A 67 3.23 3.87 -2.82
CA CYS A 67 2.31 4.35 -3.84
C CYS A 67 2.79 4.01 -5.25
N ALA A 68 1.86 3.53 -6.07
CA ALA A 68 1.98 3.57 -7.52
C ALA A 68 1.21 4.78 -8.04
N GLU A 69 1.84 5.61 -8.88
CA GLU A 69 1.23 6.87 -9.32
C GLU A 69 0.31 6.72 -10.52
N ASP A 70 0.49 5.63 -11.29
CA ASP A 70 -0.33 5.33 -12.47
C ASP A 70 -0.65 3.83 -12.56
N PHE A 71 -1.94 3.52 -12.61
CA PHE A 71 -2.42 2.14 -12.61
C PHE A 71 -1.98 1.35 -13.83
N ASP A 72 -1.98 1.93 -15.03
CA ASP A 72 -1.68 1.17 -16.23
C ASP A 72 -0.21 0.76 -16.26
N SER A 73 0.68 1.66 -15.89
CA SER A 73 2.12 1.39 -15.73
C SER A 73 2.39 0.34 -14.65
N PHE A 74 1.73 0.49 -13.49
CA PHE A 74 1.79 -0.51 -12.41
C PHE A 74 1.35 -1.89 -12.92
N TYR A 75 0.17 -1.98 -13.54
CA TYR A 75 -0.47 -3.24 -13.87
C TYR A 75 0.30 -4.04 -14.93
N GLU A 76 0.95 -3.36 -15.86
CA GLU A 76 1.81 -4.01 -16.87
C GLU A 76 2.97 -4.75 -16.20
N VAL A 77 3.71 -4.06 -15.34
CA VAL A 77 4.87 -4.64 -14.62
C VAL A 77 4.41 -5.66 -13.59
N PHE A 78 3.35 -5.35 -12.82
CA PHE A 78 2.80 -6.25 -11.80
C PHE A 78 2.45 -7.62 -12.39
N ARG A 79 1.72 -7.66 -13.48
CA ARG A 79 1.33 -8.93 -14.11
C ARG A 79 2.52 -9.74 -14.61
N LYS A 80 3.51 -9.09 -15.18
CA LYS A 80 4.66 -9.74 -15.78
C LYS A 80 5.65 -10.25 -14.72
N ASP A 81 6.01 -9.39 -13.77
CA ASP A 81 7.20 -9.59 -12.95
C ASP A 81 6.87 -9.95 -11.49
N TYR A 82 5.65 -9.64 -11.00
CA TYR A 82 5.24 -9.89 -9.61
C TYR A 82 4.19 -11.00 -9.50
N LEU A 83 3.12 -10.97 -10.28
CA LEU A 83 2.13 -12.03 -10.28
C LEU A 83 2.74 -13.39 -10.69
N SER A 84 3.81 -13.37 -11.50
CA SER A 84 4.57 -14.55 -11.88
C SER A 84 5.32 -15.20 -10.71
N LYS A 85 5.62 -14.45 -9.64
CA LYS A 85 6.27 -14.97 -8.41
C LYS A 85 5.32 -15.78 -7.54
N VAL A 86 4.00 -15.61 -7.72
CA VAL A 86 2.99 -16.46 -7.06
C VAL A 86 2.85 -17.75 -7.86
N PRO A 87 3.11 -18.93 -7.26
CA PRO A 87 3.11 -20.21 -7.97
C PRO A 87 1.79 -20.44 -8.73
N PRO A 88 1.81 -20.95 -9.96
CA PRO A 88 0.60 -21.22 -10.76
C PRO A 88 -0.37 -22.20 -10.10
N GLU A 89 0.14 -23.13 -9.30
CA GLU A 89 -0.60 -24.10 -8.51
C GLU A 89 -1.32 -23.46 -7.32
N ASP A 90 -0.84 -22.34 -6.81
CA ASP A 90 -1.49 -21.57 -5.73
C ASP A 90 -2.60 -20.68 -6.29
N LYS A 91 -3.68 -21.34 -6.74
CA LYS A 91 -4.82 -20.68 -7.37
C LYS A 91 -5.50 -19.65 -6.46
N ALA A 92 -5.49 -19.88 -5.14
CA ALA A 92 -6.15 -18.99 -4.18
C ALA A 92 -5.38 -17.67 -4.09
N ASN A 93 -4.08 -17.70 -3.83
CA ASN A 93 -3.27 -16.49 -3.72
C ASN A 93 -3.18 -15.74 -5.06
N ARG A 94 -3.09 -16.45 -6.19
CA ARG A 94 -3.16 -15.81 -7.51
C ARG A 94 -4.48 -15.08 -7.73
N PHE A 95 -5.60 -15.70 -7.37
CA PHE A 95 -6.92 -15.08 -7.45
C PHE A 95 -6.99 -13.82 -6.58
N TYR A 96 -6.50 -13.85 -5.34
CA TYR A 96 -6.49 -12.69 -4.46
C TYR A 96 -5.56 -11.58 -5.00
N ALA A 97 -4.38 -11.91 -5.54
CA ALA A 97 -3.49 -10.94 -6.16
C ALA A 97 -4.14 -10.23 -7.37
N GLU A 98 -4.86 -10.96 -8.21
CA GLU A 98 -5.62 -10.36 -9.32
C GLU A 98 -6.79 -9.51 -8.83
N MET A 99 -7.54 -10.00 -7.86
CA MET A 99 -8.70 -9.28 -7.29
C MET A 99 -8.31 -7.97 -6.60
N SER A 100 -7.10 -7.90 -6.01
CA SER A 100 -6.59 -6.66 -5.40
C SER A 100 -6.51 -5.50 -6.40
N THR A 101 -6.35 -5.79 -7.70
CA THR A 101 -6.22 -4.78 -8.76
C THR A 101 -7.56 -4.35 -9.39
N VAL A 102 -8.65 -5.10 -9.17
CA VAL A 102 -9.93 -4.89 -9.88
C VAL A 102 -10.53 -3.51 -9.60
N MET A 103 -10.53 -3.09 -8.34
CA MET A 103 -11.08 -1.77 -7.98
C MET A 103 -10.17 -0.64 -8.47
N HIS A 104 -8.86 -0.81 -8.44
CA HIS A 104 -7.92 0.16 -9.00
C HIS A 104 -8.16 0.33 -10.50
N LYS A 105 -8.32 -0.76 -11.24
CA LYS A 105 -8.65 -0.74 -12.68
C LYS A 105 -9.96 0.00 -12.97
N LYS A 106 -10.98 -0.21 -12.13
CA LYS A 106 -12.30 0.43 -12.29
C LYS A 106 -12.25 1.95 -12.17
N TYR A 107 -11.42 2.46 -11.28
CA TYR A 107 -11.38 3.88 -10.92
C TYR A 107 -10.18 4.66 -11.46
N LYS A 108 -9.27 4.02 -12.20
CA LYS A 108 -7.99 4.56 -12.67
C LYS A 108 -8.06 5.90 -13.39
N ASP A 109 -9.12 6.13 -14.20
CA ASP A 109 -9.24 7.36 -14.97
C ASP A 109 -9.41 8.60 -14.07
N SER A 110 -10.06 8.41 -12.93
CA SER A 110 -10.31 9.45 -11.95
C SER A 110 -9.31 9.48 -10.80
N TYR A 111 -8.72 8.33 -10.48
CA TYR A 111 -7.78 8.10 -9.39
C TYR A 111 -6.66 7.17 -9.89
N PRO A 112 -5.73 7.71 -10.71
CA PRO A 112 -4.70 6.88 -11.32
C PRO A 112 -3.74 6.28 -10.29
N ALA A 113 -3.46 7.00 -9.19
CA ALA A 113 -2.60 6.51 -8.13
C ALA A 113 -3.35 5.64 -7.11
N HIS A 114 -2.61 4.70 -6.51
CA HIS A 114 -3.10 3.92 -5.37
C HIS A 114 -2.01 3.70 -4.32
N LEU A 115 -2.43 3.46 -3.08
CA LEU A 115 -1.51 3.37 -1.94
C LEU A 115 -1.73 2.14 -1.07
N HIS A 116 -0.64 1.77 -0.36
CA HIS A 116 -0.65 0.92 0.84
C HIS A 116 0.02 1.65 2.00
N ILE A 117 -0.51 1.53 3.21
CA ILE A 117 0.04 2.16 4.40
C ILE A 117 -0.09 1.21 5.59
N ASP A 118 1.05 0.96 6.25
CA ASP A 118 1.10 0.17 7.46
C ASP A 118 2.01 0.81 8.52
N ILE A 119 1.64 0.66 9.77
CA ILE A 119 2.37 1.15 10.93
C ILE A 119 2.35 0.07 12.00
N MET A 120 3.52 -0.31 12.50
CA MET A 120 3.67 -1.27 13.59
C MET A 120 2.81 -0.89 14.80
N GLY A 121 2.19 -1.89 15.42
CA GLY A 121 1.17 -1.73 16.47
C GLY A 121 1.56 -0.76 17.57
N ASP A 122 2.79 -0.86 18.07
CA ASP A 122 3.33 -0.03 19.16
C ASP A 122 3.45 1.45 18.79
N TYR A 123 3.47 1.78 17.50
CA TYR A 123 3.61 3.15 16.99
C TYR A 123 2.32 3.72 16.39
N GLN A 124 1.22 2.95 16.46
CA GLN A 124 -0.10 3.44 16.04
C GLN A 124 -0.62 4.54 16.98
N ARG A 125 -1.57 5.36 16.49
CA ARG A 125 -2.18 6.49 17.23
C ARG A 125 -1.21 7.61 17.63
N MET A 126 0.02 7.61 17.12
CA MET A 126 1.03 8.66 17.35
C MET A 126 1.05 9.72 16.23
N GLY A 127 0.04 9.74 15.37
CA GLY A 127 -0.08 10.69 14.26
C GLY A 127 0.77 10.34 13.03
N LEU A 128 1.47 9.21 13.02
CA LEU A 128 2.34 8.81 11.90
C LEU A 128 1.57 8.60 10.60
N GLY A 129 0.37 8.02 10.66
CA GLY A 129 -0.48 7.84 9.48
C GLY A 129 -0.78 9.16 8.78
N HIS A 130 -1.13 10.22 9.52
CA HIS A 130 -1.33 11.56 8.95
C HIS A 130 -0.05 12.09 8.30
N LYS A 131 1.08 12.02 9.00
CA LYS A 131 2.36 12.53 8.49
C LYS A 131 2.83 11.81 7.22
N LEU A 132 2.67 10.47 7.17
CA LEU A 132 2.97 9.68 5.98
C LEU A 132 2.06 10.06 4.81
N THR A 133 0.75 10.17 5.08
CA THR A 133 -0.22 10.55 4.04
C THR A 133 0.01 11.97 3.57
N ASP A 134 0.29 12.94 4.46
CA ASP A 134 0.61 14.32 4.10
C ASP A 134 1.85 14.40 3.17
N ALA A 135 2.90 13.63 3.49
CA ALA A 135 4.11 13.57 2.67
C ALA A 135 3.81 13.03 1.26
N LEU A 136 3.06 11.94 1.16
CA LEU A 136 2.67 11.36 -0.13
C LEU A 136 1.76 12.31 -0.93
N ILE A 137 0.71 12.86 -0.31
CA ILE A 137 -0.23 13.77 -0.99
C ILE A 137 0.47 15.02 -1.51
N SER A 138 1.39 15.61 -0.71
CA SER A 138 2.19 16.75 -1.17
C SER A 138 3.02 16.39 -2.40
N HIS A 139 3.72 15.25 -2.35
CA HIS A 139 4.54 14.76 -3.44
C HIS A 139 3.72 14.51 -4.73
N LEU A 140 2.57 13.85 -4.62
CA LEU A 140 1.71 13.57 -5.78
C LEU A 140 1.10 14.84 -6.38
N LYS A 141 0.79 15.87 -5.58
CA LYS A 141 0.34 17.19 -6.06
C LYS A 141 1.43 17.89 -6.86
N GLU A 142 2.69 17.84 -6.41
CA GLU A 142 3.83 18.39 -7.15
C GLU A 142 3.99 17.69 -8.52
N LYS A 143 3.74 16.38 -8.57
CA LYS A 143 3.72 15.57 -9.81
C LYS A 143 2.44 15.76 -10.65
N LYS A 144 1.46 16.54 -10.17
CA LYS A 144 0.17 16.82 -10.85
C LYS A 144 -0.67 15.55 -11.07
N VAL A 145 -0.56 14.59 -10.18
CA VAL A 145 -1.42 13.39 -10.18
C VAL A 145 -2.84 13.79 -9.84
N LYS A 146 -3.84 13.34 -10.61
CA LYS A 146 -5.24 13.81 -10.51
C LYS A 146 -5.97 13.34 -9.26
N GLY A 147 -5.56 12.21 -8.71
CA GLY A 147 -6.23 11.59 -7.58
C GLY A 147 -5.58 10.27 -7.17
N ILE A 148 -5.84 9.88 -5.95
CA ILE A 148 -5.33 8.65 -5.33
C ILE A 148 -6.47 7.87 -4.71
N MET A 149 -6.36 6.56 -4.71
CA MET A 149 -7.34 5.65 -4.12
C MET A 149 -6.69 4.54 -3.31
N LEU A 150 -7.52 3.83 -2.58
CA LEU A 150 -7.16 2.63 -1.85
C LEU A 150 -8.38 1.72 -1.67
N SER A 151 -8.12 0.46 -1.38
CA SER A 151 -9.10 -0.50 -0.88
C SER A 151 -8.73 -0.92 0.53
N VAL A 152 -9.73 -1.01 1.42
CA VAL A 152 -9.55 -1.44 2.80
C VAL A 152 -10.54 -2.54 3.15
N SER A 153 -10.12 -3.52 3.94
CA SER A 153 -11.00 -4.58 4.42
C SER A 153 -12.13 -4.01 5.30
N PRO A 154 -13.39 -4.46 5.12
CA PRO A 154 -14.48 -4.11 6.04
C PRO A 154 -14.20 -4.50 7.50
N LEU A 155 -13.29 -5.45 7.71
CA LEU A 155 -12.86 -5.90 9.05
C LEU A 155 -11.78 -5.00 9.66
N ASN A 156 -11.37 -3.93 8.98
CA ASN A 156 -10.41 -2.93 9.50
C ASN A 156 -11.11 -1.60 9.87
N PRO A 157 -11.88 -1.54 10.98
CA PRO A 157 -12.60 -0.33 11.36
C PRO A 157 -11.67 0.85 11.69
N LYS A 158 -10.41 0.58 12.11
CA LYS A 158 -9.42 1.62 12.40
C LYS A 158 -8.95 2.31 11.11
N GLY A 159 -8.68 1.53 10.07
CA GLY A 159 -8.31 2.05 8.75
C GLY A 159 -9.45 2.85 8.12
N ILE A 160 -10.68 2.31 8.16
CA ILE A 160 -11.89 2.99 7.68
C ILE A 160 -12.02 4.38 8.34
N ALA A 161 -12.01 4.42 9.69
CA ALA A 161 -12.15 5.67 10.43
C ALA A 161 -10.99 6.66 10.14
N PHE A 162 -9.77 6.13 9.90
CA PHE A 162 -8.63 6.95 9.51
C PHE A 162 -8.84 7.62 8.17
N TYR A 163 -9.21 6.88 7.11
CA TYR A 163 -9.39 7.43 5.78
C TYR A 163 -10.53 8.44 5.71
N GLU A 164 -11.68 8.15 6.34
CA GLU A 164 -12.81 9.08 6.44
C GLU A 164 -12.41 10.38 7.14
N LYS A 165 -11.73 10.27 8.29
CA LYS A 165 -11.27 11.44 9.05
C LYS A 165 -10.21 12.24 8.30
N TYR A 166 -9.35 11.58 7.51
CA TYR A 166 -8.31 12.24 6.71
C TYR A 166 -8.92 13.03 5.54
N GLY A 167 -10.09 12.66 5.06
CA GLY A 167 -10.81 13.35 3.97
C GLY A 167 -10.92 12.55 2.68
N PHE A 168 -10.63 11.24 2.71
CA PHE A 168 -10.97 10.37 1.60
C PHE A 168 -12.49 10.20 1.50
N SER A 169 -13.00 10.19 0.27
CA SER A 169 -14.41 9.97 -0.02
C SER A 169 -14.69 8.50 -0.33
N LEU A 170 -15.78 7.98 0.20
CA LEU A 170 -16.24 6.63 -0.14
C LEU A 170 -16.62 6.58 -1.63
N LEU A 171 -16.00 5.67 -2.38
CA LEU A 171 -16.32 5.41 -3.79
C LEU A 171 -17.24 4.20 -3.94
N GLU A 172 -16.96 3.13 -3.23
CA GLU A 172 -17.73 1.88 -3.32
C GLU A 172 -17.62 1.04 -2.04
N LYS A 173 -18.67 0.29 -1.76
CA LYS A 173 -18.70 -0.67 -0.65
C LYS A 173 -19.11 -2.03 -1.17
N ASN A 174 -18.19 -3.00 -1.04
CA ASN A 174 -18.40 -4.40 -1.41
C ASN A 174 -18.33 -5.29 -0.17
N PRO A 175 -18.79 -6.54 -0.25
CA PRO A 175 -18.68 -7.48 0.88
C PRO A 175 -17.25 -7.63 1.41
N ASP A 176 -16.25 -7.63 0.52
CA ASP A 176 -14.87 -7.94 0.83
C ASP A 176 -13.94 -6.71 0.82
N SER A 177 -14.43 -5.54 0.37
CA SER A 177 -13.63 -4.32 0.30
C SER A 177 -14.45 -3.05 0.37
N ILE A 178 -13.89 -2.03 0.99
CA ILE A 178 -14.39 -0.65 0.95
C ILE A 178 -13.36 0.20 0.22
N VAL A 179 -13.81 0.89 -0.82
CA VAL A 179 -12.95 1.66 -1.71
C VAL A 179 -13.08 3.15 -1.40
N TYR A 180 -11.95 3.80 -1.16
CA TYR A 180 -11.87 5.23 -0.91
C TYR A 180 -11.03 5.92 -1.97
N GLY A 181 -11.35 7.17 -2.29
CA GLY A 181 -10.59 8.00 -3.21
C GLY A 181 -10.49 9.46 -2.75
N MET A 182 -9.41 10.11 -3.18
CA MET A 182 -9.20 11.54 -2.95
C MET A 182 -8.72 12.21 -4.24
N LYS A 183 -9.35 13.30 -4.63
CA LYS A 183 -8.85 14.20 -5.69
C LYS A 183 -7.70 15.03 -5.14
N LEU A 184 -6.68 15.27 -5.97
CA LEU A 184 -5.45 15.98 -5.59
C LEU A 184 -5.33 17.35 -6.23
#